data_7cf2b853bac6b6499a1946bcc988e3aa
#
_entry.id   7cf2b853bac6b6499a1946bcc988e3aa
#
_cell.length_a   1.000
_cell.length_b   1.000
_cell.length_c   1.000
_cell.angle_alpha   90.00
_cell.angle_beta   90.00
_cell.angle_gamma   90.00
#
_symmetry.space_group_name_H-M   'P 1'
#
loop_
_entity.id
_entity.type
_entity.pdbx_description
1 polymer ?
#
loop_
_entity_poly.entity_id
_entity_poly.type
_entity_poly.pdbx_seq_one_letter_code
_entity_poly.pdbx_strand_id
1 'polypeptide(L)'
;MLRFVLGVIAGFIAWVIALVGSEKILSAIWPDGFGVHQRAFQEVLANGGEFTANTTHLITHFILGAAVSMFSGYLAALIAGENTRAPLVLGILLLALGLLKAYLSWQFVPFWYHIAFTAILFPLAIMGGKLHSTN
;
A
#
# COMPACT_ATOMS: atom_id res chain seq x y z
N MET A 1 17.97 11.44 15.24
CA MET A 1 18.04 10.03 14.81
C MET A 1 16.85 9.21 15.28
N LEU A 2 16.55 9.23 16.59
CA LEU A 2 15.42 8.48 17.13
C LEU A 2 14.09 8.90 16.48
N ARG A 3 13.88 10.18 16.33
CA ARG A 3 12.66 10.73 15.73
C ARG A 3 12.50 10.28 14.28
N PHE A 4 13.61 10.22 13.54
CA PHE A 4 13.64 9.74 12.16
C PHE A 4 13.20 8.27 12.10
N VAL A 5 13.79 7.42 12.94
CA VAL A 5 13.47 5.98 12.99
C VAL A 5 12.00 5.78 13.38
N LEU A 6 11.52 6.52 14.38
CA LEU A 6 10.12 6.43 14.81
C LEU A 6 9.17 6.85 13.70
N GLY A 7 9.54 7.88 12.93
CA GLY A 7 8.72 8.33 11.81
C GLY A 7 8.58 7.28 10.73
N VAL A 8 9.70 6.65 10.36
CA VAL A 8 9.69 5.59 9.34
C VAL A 8 8.88 4.39 9.82
N ILE A 9 9.09 3.95 11.05
CA ILE A 9 8.37 2.80 11.61
C ILE A 9 6.88 3.11 11.71
N ALA A 10 6.52 4.28 12.23
CA ALA A 10 5.12 4.68 12.36
C ALA A 10 4.44 4.76 10.99
N GLY A 11 5.13 5.32 9.99
CA GLY A 11 4.59 5.39 8.64
C GLY A 11 4.36 4.01 8.04
N PHE A 12 5.30 3.10 8.24
CA PHE A 12 5.17 1.73 7.72
C PHE A 12 4.00 1.00 8.39
N ILE A 13 3.91 1.08 9.72
CA ILE A 13 2.82 0.44 10.47
C ILE A 13 1.49 1.06 10.07
N ALA A 14 1.42 2.38 9.94
CA ALA A 14 0.21 3.07 9.51
C ALA A 14 -0.22 2.64 8.10
N TRP A 15 0.75 2.44 7.20
CA TRP A 15 0.46 1.97 5.85
C TRP A 15 -0.22 0.60 5.88
N VAL A 16 0.35 -0.33 6.65
CA VAL A 16 -0.21 -1.70 6.77
C VAL A 16 -1.61 -1.65 7.36
N ILE A 17 -1.77 -0.96 8.49
CA ILE A 17 -3.05 -0.88 9.19
C ILE A 17 -4.10 -0.18 8.33
N ALA A 18 -3.74 0.93 7.71
CA ALA A 18 -4.68 1.70 6.89
C ALA A 18 -5.10 0.93 5.66
N LEU A 19 -4.17 0.25 4.99
CA LEU A 19 -4.49 -0.52 3.80
C LEU A 19 -5.40 -1.70 4.13
N VAL A 20 -5.02 -2.50 5.13
CA VAL A 20 -5.82 -3.67 5.56
C VAL A 20 -7.18 -3.21 6.08
N GLY A 21 -7.22 -2.16 6.90
CA GLY A 21 -8.45 -1.61 7.43
C GLY A 21 -9.37 -1.09 6.34
N SER A 22 -8.81 -0.38 5.36
CA SER A 22 -9.56 0.13 4.22
C SER A 22 -10.15 -1.00 3.37
N GLU A 23 -9.36 -2.06 3.15
CA GLU A 23 -9.84 -3.23 2.41
C GLU A 23 -11.01 -3.89 3.12
N LYS A 24 -10.95 -4.01 4.44
CA LYS A 24 -12.04 -4.59 5.24
C LYS A 24 -13.29 -3.72 5.20
N ILE A 25 -13.13 -2.40 5.32
CA ILE A 25 -14.24 -1.47 5.25
C ILE A 25 -14.92 -1.55 3.88
N LEU A 26 -14.13 -1.54 2.82
CA LEU A 26 -14.65 -1.61 1.45
C LEU A 26 -15.35 -2.95 1.20
N SER A 27 -14.82 -4.04 1.74
CA SER A 27 -15.46 -5.36 1.64
C SER A 27 -16.80 -5.40 2.37
N ALA A 28 -16.92 -4.68 3.49
CA ALA A 28 -18.16 -4.60 4.24
C ALA A 28 -19.21 -3.73 3.54
N ILE A 29 -18.77 -2.64 2.90
CA ILE A 29 -19.65 -1.71 2.17
C ILE A 29 -20.10 -2.33 0.84
N TRP A 30 -19.21 -3.05 0.18
CA TRP A 30 -19.46 -3.64 -1.14
C TRP A 30 -19.20 -5.15 -1.12
N PRO A 31 -19.99 -5.93 -0.34
CA PRO A 31 -19.70 -7.35 -0.12
C PRO A 31 -19.85 -8.21 -1.38
N ASP A 32 -20.80 -7.86 -2.26
CA ASP A 32 -21.08 -8.63 -3.48
C ASP A 32 -20.09 -8.33 -4.61
N GLY A 33 -19.33 -7.24 -4.49
CA GLY A 33 -18.30 -6.87 -5.45
C GLY A 33 -16.92 -7.07 -4.87
N PHE A 34 -16.38 -6.03 -4.25
CA PHE A 34 -15.00 -6.04 -3.73
C PHE A 34 -14.80 -7.12 -2.67
N GLY A 35 -15.78 -7.32 -1.79
CA GLY A 35 -15.66 -8.31 -0.71
C GLY A 35 -15.49 -9.73 -1.24
N VAL A 36 -16.30 -10.12 -2.24
CA VAL A 36 -16.18 -11.43 -2.87
C VAL A 36 -14.82 -11.59 -3.56
N HIS A 37 -14.40 -10.56 -4.29
CA HIS A 37 -13.12 -10.58 -5.00
C HIS A 37 -11.95 -10.73 -4.01
N GLN A 38 -11.99 -9.99 -2.93
CA GLN A 38 -10.92 -10.01 -1.92
C GLN A 38 -10.86 -11.37 -1.21
N ARG A 39 -12.00 -11.94 -0.87
CA ARG A 39 -12.04 -13.28 -0.24
C ARG A 39 -11.52 -14.36 -1.19
N ALA A 40 -11.91 -14.30 -2.46
CA ALA A 40 -11.43 -15.25 -3.47
C ALA A 40 -9.90 -15.15 -3.63
N PHE A 41 -9.36 -13.93 -3.64
CA PHE A 41 -7.92 -13.71 -3.77
C PHE A 41 -7.18 -14.29 -2.56
N GLN A 42 -7.68 -14.02 -1.34
CA GLN A 42 -7.06 -14.52 -0.13
C GLN A 42 -7.09 -16.04 -0.05
N GLU A 43 -8.19 -16.65 -0.53
CA GLU A 43 -8.31 -18.10 -0.55
C GLU A 43 -7.27 -18.74 -1.47
N VAL A 44 -7.07 -18.21 -2.68
CA VAL A 44 -6.07 -18.78 -3.59
C VAL A 44 -4.65 -18.56 -3.11
N LEU A 45 -4.39 -17.46 -2.39
CA LEU A 45 -3.07 -17.25 -1.78
C LEU A 45 -2.78 -18.28 -0.70
N ALA A 46 -3.80 -18.68 0.06
CA ALA A 46 -3.64 -19.64 1.15
C ALA A 46 -3.61 -21.09 0.68
N ASN A 47 -4.49 -21.45 -0.26
CA ASN A 47 -4.75 -22.84 -0.62
C ASN A 47 -4.42 -23.20 -2.07
N GLY A 48 -4.07 -22.20 -2.89
CA GLY A 48 -3.87 -22.38 -4.33
C GLY A 48 -5.19 -22.45 -5.06
N GLY A 49 -5.13 -22.72 -6.36
CA GLY A 49 -6.30 -22.79 -7.21
C GLY A 49 -6.28 -21.72 -8.30
N GLU A 50 -7.42 -21.54 -8.96
CA GLU A 50 -7.56 -20.56 -10.02
C GLU A 50 -8.19 -19.29 -9.50
N PHE A 51 -7.71 -18.15 -10.00
CA PHE A 51 -8.24 -16.84 -9.66
C PHE A 51 -8.22 -15.96 -10.89
N THR A 52 -9.36 -15.32 -11.19
CA THR A 52 -9.45 -14.33 -12.27
C THR A 52 -9.62 -12.95 -11.63
N ALA A 53 -8.61 -12.11 -11.80
CA ALA A 53 -8.64 -10.75 -11.25
C ALA A 53 -9.62 -9.89 -12.03
N ASN A 54 -10.45 -9.14 -11.31
CA ASN A 54 -11.40 -8.19 -11.90
C ASN A 54 -10.73 -6.82 -11.98
N THR A 55 -10.65 -6.26 -13.19
CA THR A 55 -9.96 -5.00 -13.42
C THR A 55 -10.53 -3.84 -12.58
N THR A 56 -11.85 -3.79 -12.44
CA THR A 56 -12.49 -2.74 -11.62
C THR A 56 -12.02 -2.80 -10.18
N HIS A 57 -11.93 -4.01 -9.60
CA HIS A 57 -11.48 -4.18 -8.22
C HIS A 57 -9.98 -3.94 -8.08
N LEU A 58 -9.18 -4.27 -9.10
CA LEU A 58 -7.76 -3.97 -9.10
C LEU A 58 -7.51 -2.47 -9.12
N ILE A 59 -8.26 -1.73 -9.94
CA ILE A 59 -8.16 -0.28 -10.00
C ILE A 59 -8.58 0.34 -8.67
N THR A 60 -9.65 -0.17 -8.06
CA THR A 60 -10.10 0.28 -6.75
C THR A 60 -9.00 0.09 -5.71
N HIS A 61 -8.38 -1.08 -5.68
CA HIS A 61 -7.28 -1.38 -4.76
C HIS A 61 -6.06 -0.49 -5.04
N PHE A 62 -5.79 -0.22 -6.32
CA PHE A 62 -4.69 0.65 -6.75
C PHE A 62 -4.87 2.07 -6.19
N ILE A 63 -6.07 2.62 -6.34
CA ILE A 63 -6.38 3.96 -5.84
C ILE A 63 -6.27 3.99 -4.31
N LEU A 64 -6.77 2.95 -3.67
CA LEU A 64 -6.70 2.82 -2.21
C LEU A 64 -5.26 2.81 -1.74
N GLY A 65 -4.42 1.99 -2.39
CA GLY A 65 -3.00 1.92 -2.07
C GLY A 65 -2.28 3.24 -2.28
N ALA A 66 -2.64 3.97 -3.35
CA ALA A 66 -2.07 5.27 -3.63
C ALA A 66 -2.37 6.27 -2.51
N ALA A 67 -3.64 6.35 -2.10
CA ALA A 67 -4.07 7.25 -1.03
C ALA A 67 -3.38 6.91 0.30
N VAL A 68 -3.33 5.63 0.64
CA VAL A 68 -2.70 5.16 1.87
C VAL A 68 -1.20 5.46 1.86
N SER A 69 -0.54 5.30 0.71
CA SER A 69 0.89 5.57 0.59
C SER A 69 1.20 7.05 0.81
N MET A 70 0.38 7.94 0.26
CA MET A 70 0.55 9.38 0.49
C MET A 70 0.34 9.73 1.97
N PHE A 71 -0.69 9.17 2.58
CA PHE A 71 -0.97 9.39 4.01
C PHE A 71 0.20 8.91 4.87
N SER A 72 0.74 7.73 4.58
CA SER A 72 1.84 7.17 5.34
C SER A 72 3.11 7.99 5.21
N GLY A 73 3.40 8.49 4.00
CA GLY A 73 4.53 9.39 3.78
C GLY A 73 4.40 10.69 4.57
N TYR A 74 3.21 11.26 4.58
CA TYR A 74 2.92 12.47 5.36
C TYR A 74 3.13 12.21 6.86
N LEU A 75 2.61 11.08 7.35
CA LEU A 75 2.75 10.73 8.76
C LEU A 75 4.22 10.51 9.15
N ALA A 76 4.99 9.85 8.29
CA ALA A 76 6.40 9.64 8.53
C ALA A 76 7.13 10.97 8.63
N ALA A 77 6.85 11.91 7.74
CA ALA A 77 7.44 13.24 7.75
C ALA A 77 7.05 14.02 9.02
N LEU A 78 5.79 13.94 9.39
CA LEU A 78 5.28 14.63 10.57
C LEU A 78 5.98 14.17 11.84
N ILE A 79 6.08 12.86 12.04
CA ILE A 79 6.69 12.30 13.24
C ILE A 79 8.21 12.51 13.24
N ALA A 80 8.86 12.33 12.08
CA ALA A 80 10.30 12.54 11.96
C ALA A 80 10.71 14.01 12.07
N GLY A 81 9.77 14.92 11.80
CA GLY A 81 10.07 16.34 11.82
C GLY A 81 10.84 16.80 10.60
N GLU A 82 10.81 16.03 9.51
CA GLU A 82 11.44 16.40 8.25
C GLU A 82 10.73 15.69 7.10
N ASN A 83 10.78 16.25 5.90
CA ASN A 83 9.96 15.75 4.79
C ASN A 83 10.76 15.21 3.61
N THR A 84 12.03 14.86 3.83
CA THR A 84 12.90 14.37 2.76
C THR A 84 13.35 12.92 3.00
N ARG A 85 14.06 12.68 4.09
CA ARG A 85 14.67 11.38 4.35
C ARG A 85 13.68 10.33 4.83
N ALA A 86 12.83 10.69 5.79
CA ALA A 86 11.88 9.72 6.34
C ALA A 86 10.91 9.20 5.28
N PRO A 87 10.26 10.06 4.46
CA PRO A 87 9.43 9.55 3.38
C PRO A 87 10.21 8.75 2.34
N LEU A 88 11.47 9.11 2.07
CA LEU A 88 12.31 8.37 1.13
C LEU A 88 12.58 6.95 1.62
N VAL A 89 13.00 6.81 2.89
CA VAL A 89 13.26 5.50 3.47
C VAL A 89 11.98 4.68 3.55
N LEU A 90 10.88 5.30 3.95
CA LEU A 90 9.57 4.64 3.95
C LEU A 90 9.19 4.15 2.56
N GLY A 91 9.41 4.99 1.54
CA GLY A 91 9.12 4.62 0.14
C GLY A 91 9.92 3.41 -0.29
N ILE A 92 11.19 3.32 0.09
CA ILE A 92 12.03 2.17 -0.21
C ILE A 92 11.49 0.91 0.48
N LEU A 93 11.06 1.01 1.73
CA LEU A 93 10.47 -0.12 2.46
C LEU A 93 9.16 -0.57 1.81
N LEU A 94 8.32 0.38 1.39
CA LEU A 94 7.06 0.05 0.71
C LEU A 94 7.32 -0.58 -0.65
N LEU A 95 8.35 -0.12 -1.36
CA LEU A 95 8.76 -0.72 -2.63
C LEU A 95 9.17 -2.17 -2.43
N ALA A 96 9.98 -2.44 -1.40
CA ALA A 96 10.39 -3.80 -1.07
C ALA A 96 9.19 -4.68 -0.72
N LEU A 97 8.25 -4.15 0.06
CA LEU A 97 7.02 -4.88 0.41
C LEU A 97 6.16 -5.15 -0.83
N GLY A 98 6.07 -4.17 -1.74
CA GLY A 98 5.34 -4.34 -2.99
C GLY A 98 5.95 -5.42 -3.87
N LEU A 99 7.29 -5.48 -3.94
CA LEU A 99 7.97 -6.54 -4.67
C LEU A 99 7.71 -7.91 -4.06
N LEU A 100 7.69 -8.00 -2.74
CA LEU A 100 7.36 -9.25 -2.05
C LEU A 100 5.93 -9.68 -2.36
N LYS A 101 4.97 -8.76 -2.29
CA LYS A 101 3.58 -9.06 -2.63
C LYS A 101 3.44 -9.50 -4.08
N ALA A 102 4.17 -8.84 -4.99
CA ALA A 102 4.16 -9.21 -6.41
C ALA A 102 4.68 -10.63 -6.61
N TYR A 103 5.74 -11.00 -5.92
CA TYR A 103 6.30 -12.34 -5.99
C TYR A 103 5.30 -13.39 -5.49
N LEU A 104 4.64 -13.13 -4.35
CA LEU A 104 3.71 -14.06 -3.74
C LEU A 104 2.42 -14.23 -4.55
N SER A 105 1.99 -13.20 -5.26
CA SER A 105 0.75 -13.22 -6.03
C SER A 105 0.95 -13.14 -7.54
N TRP A 106 2.17 -13.44 -8.02
CA TRP A 106 2.55 -13.24 -9.42
C TRP A 106 1.60 -13.90 -10.40
N GLN A 107 1.20 -15.15 -10.12
CA GLN A 107 0.38 -15.93 -11.03
C GLN A 107 -1.11 -15.58 -10.97
N PHE A 108 -1.54 -14.81 -9.96
CA PHE A 108 -2.95 -14.52 -9.73
C PHE A 108 -3.38 -13.14 -10.22
N VAL A 109 -2.43 -12.24 -10.41
CA VAL A 109 -2.72 -10.84 -10.73
C VAL A 109 -1.99 -10.49 -12.03
N PRO A 110 -2.59 -9.65 -12.90
CA PRO A 110 -1.93 -9.26 -14.16
C PRO A 110 -0.57 -8.61 -13.94
N PHE A 111 0.34 -8.88 -14.86
CA PHE A 111 1.70 -8.36 -14.78
C PHE A 111 1.74 -6.83 -14.70
N TRP A 112 0.90 -6.15 -15.50
CA TRP A 112 0.85 -4.69 -15.52
C TRP A 112 0.50 -4.11 -14.15
N TYR A 113 -0.37 -4.80 -13.40
CA TYR A 113 -0.79 -4.34 -12.08
C TYR A 113 0.36 -4.41 -11.08
N HIS A 114 1.12 -5.51 -11.10
CA HIS A 114 2.29 -5.65 -10.22
C HIS A 114 3.26 -4.51 -10.44
N ILE A 115 3.60 -4.22 -11.69
CA ILE A 115 4.54 -3.15 -12.02
C ILE A 115 3.98 -1.79 -11.61
N ALA A 116 2.74 -1.51 -12.00
CA ALA A 116 2.12 -0.22 -11.72
C ALA A 116 1.98 0.03 -10.23
N PHE A 117 1.43 -0.94 -9.49
CA PHE A 117 1.20 -0.79 -8.06
C PHE A 117 2.52 -0.62 -7.31
N THR A 118 3.49 -1.49 -7.58
CA THR A 118 4.78 -1.43 -6.90
C THR A 118 5.51 -0.13 -7.23
N ALA A 119 5.46 0.30 -8.49
CA ALA A 119 6.16 1.49 -8.92
C ALA A 119 5.62 2.78 -8.29
N ILE A 120 4.32 2.85 -7.98
CA ILE A 120 3.75 4.07 -7.39
C ILE A 120 4.00 4.20 -5.90
N LEU A 121 4.29 3.10 -5.19
CA LEU A 121 4.47 3.15 -3.74
C LEU A 121 5.59 4.10 -3.34
N PHE A 122 6.70 4.05 -4.06
CA PHE A 122 7.86 4.88 -3.76
C PHE A 122 7.59 6.38 -3.98
N PRO A 123 7.18 6.82 -5.19
CA PRO A 123 6.98 8.26 -5.42
C PRO A 123 5.82 8.83 -4.61
N LEU A 124 4.77 8.04 -4.35
CA LEU A 124 3.62 8.56 -3.60
C LEU A 124 3.95 8.75 -2.13
N ALA A 125 4.78 7.88 -1.54
CA ALA A 125 5.26 8.09 -0.17
C ALA A 125 6.07 9.39 -0.07
N ILE A 126 6.93 9.65 -1.06
CA ILE A 126 7.72 10.86 -1.11
C ILE A 126 6.82 12.10 -1.28
N MET A 127 5.85 12.02 -2.19
CA MET A 127 4.91 13.12 -2.43
C MET A 127 4.08 13.41 -1.18
N GLY A 128 3.62 12.37 -0.49
CA GLY A 128 2.88 12.53 0.76
C GLY A 128 3.72 13.23 1.83
N GLY A 129 5.00 12.84 1.93
CA GLY A 129 5.91 13.47 2.86
C GLY A 129 6.12 14.95 2.59
N LYS A 130 6.13 15.34 1.32
CA LYS A 130 6.31 16.74 0.93
C LYS A 130 5.10 17.61 1.24
N LEU A 131 3.96 17.03 1.54
CA LEU A 131 2.80 17.78 2.02
C LEU A 131 3.03 18.35 3.41
N HIS A 132 3.96 17.79 4.16
CA HIS A 132 4.33 18.30 5.47
C HIS A 132 5.35 19.43 5.31
N SER A 133 5.01 20.63 5.81
CA SER A 133 5.92 21.76 5.79
C SER A 133 6.88 21.68 6.98
N THR A 134 8.17 21.89 6.71
CA THR A 134 9.21 21.89 7.75
C THR A 134 9.77 23.29 8.02
N ASN A 135 9.09 24.32 7.60
CA ASN A 135 9.52 25.72 7.79
C ASN A 135 9.52 26.15 9.25
#